data_320c5bf2741c19422f2fc836e8a4a6a9
#
_entry.id   320c5bf2741c19422f2fc836e8a4a6a9
#
_cell.length_a   1.000
_cell.length_b   1.000
_cell.length_c   1.000
_cell.angle_alpha   90.00
_cell.angle_beta   90.00
_cell.angle_gamma   90.00
#
_symmetry.space_group_name_H-M   'P 1'
#
loop_
_entity.id
_entity.type
_entity.pdbx_description
1 polymer ?
#
loop_
_entity_poly.entity_id
_entity_poly.type
_entity_poly.pdbx_seq_one_letter_code
_entity_poly.pdbx_strand_id
1 'polypeptide(L)'
;MPTAAKQDYYETLGVPRKATQKEIRAVYRKLARKYHPDLNPGDKSSEEKFKQVQEAYDVLSDAKKRQMYDQFGFEPSGGSATPPEGTQPGVHFDFGGFDFGSGAGAGGGASFRDLFSQVFRGGGGAGARAEVDREPGTDLEYQVDIGFWEAMRGTVRKLTVARLETCSTCHGTGSIGQPQVCSVCGGTGQVTQTSGKMRFNLTCTRCGGTGRIPTICRVCGGEGRVRRADTLDVRIPAGVATGSRVRVPGRGNAGTAGAPPGDLYIITDVQPHPYFDRRGDDLYTVVPITVTEASLGAKIEVPTLDGRALLRVPPGTNSGQKLRLRDKGVPNVRSAGKRGDLYVELQVVVPKPVDERVRNMLRELAKLDTEDPRRDLFTRATG
;
A
#
# COMPACT_ATOMS: atom_id res chain seq x y z
N MET A 1 13.44 -35.63 -38.97
CA MET A 1 13.35 -35.08 -37.61
C MET A 1 11.88 -35.16 -37.21
N PRO A 2 11.47 -35.85 -36.13
CA PRO A 2 10.07 -36.02 -35.82
C PRO A 2 9.51 -34.69 -35.31
N THR A 3 8.43 -34.24 -35.93
CA THR A 3 7.59 -33.12 -35.53
C THR A 3 7.03 -33.37 -34.12
N ALA A 4 7.31 -32.45 -33.19
CA ALA A 4 6.75 -32.50 -31.84
C ALA A 4 5.22 -32.52 -31.90
N ALA A 5 4.62 -33.57 -31.41
CA ALA A 5 3.17 -33.71 -31.32
C ALA A 5 2.60 -32.65 -30.38
N LYS A 6 1.67 -31.86 -30.89
CA LYS A 6 0.93 -30.87 -30.12
C LYS A 6 0.20 -31.55 -28.96
N GLN A 7 0.57 -31.23 -27.73
CA GLN A 7 -0.10 -31.75 -26.54
C GLN A 7 -1.41 -30.95 -26.31
N ASP A 8 -2.52 -31.70 -26.21
CA ASP A 8 -3.82 -31.12 -25.83
C ASP A 8 -3.74 -30.57 -24.41
N TYR A 9 -4.27 -29.37 -24.19
CA TYR A 9 -4.28 -28.72 -22.86
C TYR A 9 -5.00 -29.56 -21.81
N TYR A 10 -6.01 -30.33 -22.19
CA TYR A 10 -6.67 -31.27 -21.29
C TYR A 10 -5.76 -32.43 -20.90
N GLU A 11 -4.97 -32.94 -21.86
CA GLU A 11 -3.97 -33.97 -21.59
C GLU A 11 -2.81 -33.46 -20.75
N THR A 12 -2.37 -32.23 -20.98
CA THR A 12 -1.32 -31.57 -20.20
C THR A 12 -1.71 -31.44 -18.73
N LEU A 13 -2.97 -31.12 -18.43
CA LEU A 13 -3.49 -31.08 -17.06
C LEU A 13 -3.91 -32.48 -16.55
N GLY A 14 -4.06 -33.48 -17.43
CA GLY A 14 -4.57 -34.79 -17.04
C GLY A 14 -6.03 -34.81 -16.66
N VAL A 15 -6.86 -33.95 -17.25
CA VAL A 15 -8.30 -33.86 -16.99
C VAL A 15 -9.13 -34.20 -18.22
N PRO A 16 -10.33 -34.79 -18.07
CA PRO A 16 -11.20 -35.05 -19.21
C PRO A 16 -11.74 -33.74 -19.79
N ARG A 17 -12.05 -33.72 -21.11
CA ARG A 17 -12.62 -32.51 -21.77
C ARG A 17 -13.93 -32.01 -21.16
N LYS A 18 -14.66 -32.87 -20.43
CA LYS A 18 -15.88 -32.51 -19.68
C LYS A 18 -15.61 -32.04 -18.26
N ALA A 19 -14.36 -31.89 -17.85
CA ALA A 19 -14.02 -31.45 -16.50
C ALA A 19 -14.60 -30.06 -16.15
N THR A 20 -15.08 -29.94 -14.94
CA THR A 20 -15.59 -28.67 -14.41
C THR A 20 -14.44 -27.71 -14.09
N GLN A 21 -14.72 -26.41 -14.05
CA GLN A 21 -13.71 -25.40 -13.66
C GLN A 21 -13.12 -25.66 -12.26
N LYS A 22 -13.90 -26.28 -11.38
CA LYS A 22 -13.46 -26.65 -10.02
C LYS A 22 -12.39 -27.73 -10.05
N GLU A 23 -12.58 -28.71 -10.90
CA GLU A 23 -11.63 -29.84 -11.09
C GLU A 23 -10.35 -29.34 -11.78
N ILE A 24 -10.46 -28.56 -12.85
CA ILE A 24 -9.31 -27.95 -13.53
C ILE A 24 -8.46 -27.16 -12.55
N ARG A 25 -9.08 -26.33 -11.70
CA ARG A 25 -8.39 -25.54 -10.68
C ARG A 25 -7.75 -26.38 -9.59
N ALA A 26 -8.36 -27.50 -9.21
CA ALA A 26 -7.83 -28.42 -8.21
C ALA A 26 -6.58 -29.15 -8.73
N VAL A 27 -6.64 -29.65 -9.96
CA VAL A 27 -5.52 -30.34 -10.61
C VAL A 27 -4.35 -29.38 -10.88
N TYR A 28 -4.63 -28.19 -11.39
CA TYR A 28 -3.61 -27.16 -11.57
C TYR A 28 -2.83 -26.89 -10.28
N ARG A 29 -3.52 -26.66 -9.14
CA ARG A 29 -2.84 -26.44 -7.86
C ARG A 29 -1.94 -27.60 -7.42
N LYS A 30 -2.33 -28.82 -7.73
CA LYS A 30 -1.54 -30.03 -7.44
C LYS A 30 -0.29 -30.09 -8.31
N LEU A 31 -0.42 -29.86 -9.62
CA LEU A 31 0.69 -29.88 -10.56
C LEU A 31 1.64 -28.70 -10.38
N ALA A 32 1.10 -27.50 -10.17
CA ALA A 32 1.90 -26.29 -9.90
C ALA A 32 2.76 -26.44 -8.65
N ARG A 33 2.23 -27.03 -7.58
CA ARG A 33 3.01 -27.34 -6.37
C ARG A 33 4.08 -28.42 -6.63
N LYS A 34 3.75 -29.45 -7.45
CA LYS A 34 4.68 -30.54 -7.78
C LYS A 34 5.88 -30.07 -8.60
N TYR A 35 5.66 -29.16 -9.56
CA TYR A 35 6.68 -28.66 -10.49
C TYR A 35 7.17 -27.25 -10.16
N HIS A 36 6.89 -26.76 -8.95
CA HIS A 36 7.31 -25.41 -8.52
C HIS A 36 8.84 -25.28 -8.55
N PRO A 37 9.40 -24.18 -9.09
CA PRO A 37 10.84 -23.99 -9.16
C PRO A 37 11.52 -23.98 -7.80
N ASP A 38 10.84 -23.46 -6.74
CA ASP A 38 11.38 -23.46 -5.37
C ASP A 38 11.47 -24.86 -4.76
N LEU A 39 10.65 -25.80 -5.22
CA LEU A 39 10.68 -27.19 -4.73
C LEU A 39 11.57 -28.11 -5.59
N ASN A 40 11.93 -27.68 -6.82
CA ASN A 40 12.76 -28.40 -7.75
C ASN A 40 13.86 -27.47 -8.32
N PRO A 41 14.75 -26.93 -7.50
CA PRO A 41 15.75 -25.99 -7.96
C PRO A 41 16.74 -26.66 -8.92
N GLY A 42 16.89 -26.09 -10.14
CA GLY A 42 17.83 -26.57 -11.15
C GLY A 42 17.33 -27.68 -12.07
N ASP A 43 16.11 -28.18 -11.89
CA ASP A 43 15.53 -29.18 -12.79
C ASP A 43 14.79 -28.54 -13.98
N LYS A 44 15.47 -28.44 -15.11
CA LYS A 44 14.91 -27.90 -16.36
C LYS A 44 13.65 -28.64 -16.85
N SER A 45 13.54 -29.94 -16.59
CA SER A 45 12.36 -30.71 -17.00
C SER A 45 11.12 -30.34 -16.18
N SER A 46 11.29 -30.06 -14.91
CA SER A 46 10.21 -29.56 -14.03
C SER A 46 9.80 -28.14 -14.40
N GLU A 47 10.75 -27.28 -14.78
CA GLU A 47 10.47 -25.92 -15.24
C GLU A 47 9.66 -25.91 -16.56
N GLU A 48 10.01 -26.75 -17.52
CA GLU A 48 9.25 -26.87 -18.77
C GLU A 48 7.83 -27.39 -18.54
N LYS A 49 7.68 -28.41 -17.69
CA LYS A 49 6.36 -28.91 -17.31
C LYS A 49 5.52 -27.86 -16.54
N PHE A 50 6.16 -27.06 -15.70
CA PHE A 50 5.47 -25.98 -15.03
C PHE A 50 4.93 -24.95 -16.02
N LYS A 51 5.72 -24.54 -17.02
CA LYS A 51 5.30 -23.62 -18.10
C LYS A 51 4.10 -24.19 -18.88
N GLN A 52 4.16 -25.46 -19.26
CA GLN A 52 3.08 -26.14 -19.99
C GLN A 52 1.78 -26.23 -19.15
N VAL A 53 1.88 -26.54 -17.87
CA VAL A 53 0.75 -26.60 -16.93
C VAL A 53 0.14 -25.21 -16.71
N GLN A 54 0.97 -24.17 -16.63
CA GLN A 54 0.53 -22.79 -16.52
C GLN A 54 -0.26 -22.34 -17.75
N GLU A 55 0.30 -22.58 -18.95
CA GLU A 55 -0.33 -22.24 -20.22
C GLU A 55 -1.68 -22.95 -20.41
N ALA A 56 -1.73 -24.25 -20.13
CA ALA A 56 -2.96 -25.02 -20.19
C ALA A 56 -4.04 -24.49 -19.22
N TYR A 57 -3.64 -24.08 -18.02
CA TYR A 57 -4.56 -23.50 -17.05
C TYR A 57 -5.07 -22.14 -17.47
N ASP A 58 -4.24 -21.26 -18.04
CA ASP A 58 -4.62 -19.91 -18.47
C ASP A 58 -5.68 -19.95 -19.60
N VAL A 59 -5.65 -20.97 -20.43
CA VAL A 59 -6.67 -21.18 -21.48
C VAL A 59 -7.94 -21.83 -20.91
N LEU A 60 -7.81 -22.88 -20.10
CA LEU A 60 -8.96 -23.66 -19.64
C LEU A 60 -9.67 -23.09 -18.41
N SER A 61 -9.06 -22.13 -17.69
CA SER A 61 -9.67 -21.48 -16.52
C SER A 61 -10.72 -20.42 -16.87
N ASP A 62 -10.64 -19.85 -18.04
CA ASP A 62 -11.60 -18.85 -18.53
C ASP A 62 -12.63 -19.52 -19.46
N ALA A 63 -13.92 -19.34 -19.16
CA ALA A 63 -15.00 -19.97 -19.92
C ALA A 63 -15.00 -19.58 -21.41
N LYS A 64 -14.63 -18.32 -21.73
CA LYS A 64 -14.60 -17.83 -23.11
C LYS A 64 -13.40 -18.39 -23.89
N LYS A 65 -12.22 -18.40 -23.26
CA LYS A 65 -11.01 -18.96 -23.86
C LYS A 65 -11.14 -20.46 -24.07
N ARG A 66 -11.74 -21.16 -23.11
CA ARG A 66 -12.04 -22.58 -23.21
C ARG A 66 -13.00 -22.88 -24.37
N GLN A 67 -14.09 -22.10 -24.52
CA GLN A 67 -15.00 -22.26 -25.66
C GLN A 67 -14.32 -22.03 -27.00
N MET A 68 -13.45 -21.02 -27.10
CA MET A 68 -12.66 -20.78 -28.32
C MET A 68 -11.68 -21.90 -28.58
N TYR A 69 -11.01 -22.41 -27.56
CA TYR A 69 -10.13 -23.59 -27.70
C TYR A 69 -10.89 -24.86 -28.14
N ASP A 70 -12.07 -25.09 -27.58
CA ASP A 70 -12.93 -26.23 -27.93
C ASP A 70 -13.52 -26.13 -29.32
N GLN A 71 -13.76 -24.93 -29.88
CA GLN A 71 -14.35 -24.72 -31.21
C GLN A 71 -13.31 -24.63 -32.31
N PHE A 72 -12.17 -24.02 -32.12
CA PHE A 72 -11.22 -23.69 -33.19
C PHE A 72 -9.90 -24.42 -33.07
N GLY A 73 -9.61 -25.14 -31.98
CA GLY A 73 -8.32 -25.75 -31.74
C GLY A 73 -7.23 -24.70 -31.76
N PHE A 74 -6.55 -24.41 -30.68
CA PHE A 74 -5.48 -23.42 -30.69
C PHE A 74 -4.31 -23.94 -31.55
N GLU A 75 -4.00 -23.29 -32.66
CA GLU A 75 -2.75 -23.44 -33.39
C GLU A 75 -1.81 -22.27 -33.11
N PRO A 76 -0.88 -22.38 -32.17
CA PRO A 76 0.24 -21.45 -32.10
C PRO A 76 1.43 -22.04 -32.88
N SER A 77 1.40 -21.97 -34.15
CA SER A 77 2.62 -21.91 -35.00
C SER A 77 2.31 -22.05 -36.48
N GLY A 78 2.74 -21.01 -37.21
CA GLY A 78 3.08 -20.97 -38.63
C GLY A 78 2.79 -22.20 -39.49
N GLY A 79 1.66 -22.18 -40.17
CA GLY A 79 1.40 -23.03 -41.30
C GLY A 79 0.43 -22.30 -42.19
N SER A 80 0.88 -21.91 -43.38
CA SER A 80 0.11 -21.24 -44.42
C SER A 80 -1.19 -22.01 -44.74
N ALA A 81 -2.31 -21.48 -44.24
CA ALA A 81 -3.60 -21.77 -44.81
C ALA A 81 -4.02 -20.53 -45.61
N THR A 82 -4.13 -20.71 -46.93
CA THR A 82 -4.68 -19.72 -47.86
C THR A 82 -6.07 -19.31 -47.41
N PRO A 83 -6.35 -18.02 -47.23
CA PRO A 83 -7.70 -17.56 -46.93
C PRO A 83 -8.61 -17.70 -48.14
N PRO A 84 -9.90 -17.97 -47.97
CA PRO A 84 -10.84 -17.83 -49.08
C PRO A 84 -10.92 -16.36 -49.50
N GLU A 85 -10.96 -16.18 -50.82
CA GLU A 85 -10.98 -14.91 -51.57
C GLU A 85 -12.10 -13.99 -51.03
N GLY A 86 -11.70 -12.85 -50.46
CA GLY A 86 -12.67 -11.79 -50.09
C GLY A 86 -12.40 -11.00 -48.84
N THR A 87 -11.28 -11.11 -48.12
CA THR A 87 -11.03 -10.32 -46.91
C THR A 87 -9.74 -9.52 -47.06
N GLN A 88 -9.84 -8.20 -46.79
CA GLN A 88 -8.79 -7.19 -46.95
C GLN A 88 -7.49 -7.53 -46.17
N PRO A 89 -6.30 -7.19 -46.72
CA PRO A 89 -5.01 -7.50 -46.09
C PRO A 89 -4.68 -6.54 -44.97
N GLY A 90 -4.30 -7.07 -43.83
CA GLY A 90 -3.52 -6.29 -42.88
C GLY A 90 -3.82 -6.42 -41.41
N VAL A 91 -3.62 -7.58 -40.80
CA VAL A 91 -3.08 -7.65 -39.45
C VAL A 91 -2.31 -8.98 -39.30
N HIS A 92 -1.01 -8.92 -39.48
CA HIS A 92 -0.10 -9.99 -39.11
C HIS A 92 0.08 -9.97 -37.59
N PHE A 93 -0.45 -10.95 -36.90
CA PHE A 93 -0.11 -11.19 -35.51
C PHE A 93 1.09 -12.10 -35.42
N ASP A 94 2.28 -11.52 -35.31
CA ASP A 94 3.50 -12.26 -34.96
C ASP A 94 3.53 -12.47 -33.44
N PHE A 95 3.22 -13.68 -32.99
CA PHE A 95 3.22 -14.08 -31.58
C PHE A 95 4.56 -14.72 -31.17
N GLY A 96 5.60 -14.59 -32.00
CA GLY A 96 6.90 -15.29 -31.86
C GLY A 96 7.97 -14.52 -31.09
N GLY A 97 7.67 -13.57 -30.24
CA GLY A 97 8.70 -12.74 -29.60
C GLY A 97 8.53 -12.45 -28.11
N PHE A 98 8.01 -13.36 -27.31
CA PHE A 98 8.04 -13.20 -25.86
C PHE A 98 9.13 -14.09 -25.25
N ASP A 99 10.36 -13.57 -25.27
CA ASP A 99 11.50 -14.11 -24.53
C ASP A 99 11.34 -13.77 -23.04
N PHE A 100 10.98 -14.78 -22.23
CA PHE A 100 10.85 -14.70 -20.78
C PHE A 100 12.15 -15.14 -20.07
N GLY A 101 13.27 -14.96 -20.73
CA GLY A 101 14.57 -15.37 -20.24
C GLY A 101 15.60 -14.25 -20.19
N SER A 102 15.95 -13.86 -18.98
CA SER A 102 17.13 -13.11 -18.55
C SER A 102 17.02 -11.57 -18.48
N GLY A 103 17.11 -11.07 -17.23
CA GLY A 103 17.91 -9.90 -16.91
C GLY A 103 17.15 -8.61 -16.69
N ALA A 104 17.02 -8.27 -15.44
CA ALA A 104 17.11 -6.95 -14.84
C ALA A 104 17.06 -5.70 -15.76
N GLY A 105 16.09 -4.82 -15.54
CA GLY A 105 16.26 -3.41 -15.82
C GLY A 105 15.06 -2.70 -16.44
N ALA A 106 14.41 -1.89 -15.62
CA ALA A 106 13.74 -0.63 -15.93
C ALA A 106 12.55 -0.59 -16.91
N GLY A 107 11.36 -0.34 -16.36
CA GLY A 107 10.41 0.63 -16.93
C GLY A 107 9.31 0.05 -17.82
N GLY A 108 8.06 0.09 -17.33
CA GLY A 108 6.86 0.10 -18.16
C GLY A 108 6.10 -1.22 -18.23
N GLY A 109 5.44 -1.59 -17.14
CA GLY A 109 4.51 -2.72 -17.11
C GLY A 109 3.20 -2.41 -17.84
N ALA A 110 3.17 -2.55 -19.15
CA ALA A 110 1.91 -2.67 -19.88
C ALA A 110 1.39 -4.09 -19.65
N SER A 111 0.36 -4.23 -18.83
CA SER A 111 -0.30 -5.49 -18.54
C SER A 111 -0.92 -6.06 -19.83
N PHE A 112 -0.75 -7.37 -20.07
CA PHE A 112 -1.42 -8.11 -21.17
C PHE A 112 -2.94 -7.83 -21.23
N ARG A 113 -3.52 -7.45 -20.12
CA ARG A 113 -4.90 -7.03 -20.00
C ARG A 113 -5.19 -5.73 -20.75
N ASP A 114 -4.24 -4.78 -20.79
CA ASP A 114 -4.40 -3.49 -21.47
C ASP A 114 -4.25 -3.63 -22.99
N LEU A 115 -3.31 -4.48 -23.45
CA LEU A 115 -3.15 -4.75 -24.88
C LEU A 115 -4.35 -5.51 -25.47
N PHE A 116 -4.90 -6.47 -24.71
CA PHE A 116 -6.07 -7.24 -25.15
C PHE A 116 -7.36 -6.42 -25.16
N SER A 117 -7.52 -5.49 -24.21
CA SER A 117 -8.67 -4.58 -24.17
C SER A 117 -8.66 -3.60 -25.36
N GLN A 118 -7.47 -3.20 -25.82
CA GLN A 118 -7.30 -2.28 -26.94
C GLN A 118 -7.62 -2.93 -28.29
N VAL A 119 -7.29 -4.19 -28.48
CA VAL A 119 -7.57 -4.94 -29.72
C VAL A 119 -9.03 -5.39 -29.82
N PHE A 120 -9.64 -5.79 -28.71
CA PHE A 120 -11.03 -6.26 -28.70
C PHE A 120 -12.08 -5.15 -28.70
N ARG A 121 -11.71 -3.92 -28.34
CA ARG A 121 -12.57 -2.72 -28.41
C ARG A 121 -12.59 -2.06 -29.78
N GLY A 122 -11.74 -2.48 -30.71
CA GLY A 122 -11.57 -1.90 -32.04
C GLY A 122 -12.55 -2.37 -33.12
N GLY A 123 -13.51 -3.25 -32.83
CA GLY A 123 -14.44 -3.82 -33.79
C GLY A 123 -15.88 -3.32 -33.66
N GLY A 124 -16.13 -2.03 -33.84
CA GLY A 124 -17.49 -1.50 -33.87
C GLY A 124 -17.49 -0.02 -34.23
N GLY A 125 -17.86 0.26 -35.48
CA GLY A 125 -17.74 1.57 -36.11
C GLY A 125 -18.46 2.74 -35.47
N ALA A 126 -18.00 3.90 -35.88
CA ALA A 126 -18.61 5.24 -35.86
C ALA A 126 -18.89 5.86 -34.48
N GLY A 127 -17.99 6.71 -34.05
CA GLY A 127 -18.20 7.66 -32.98
C GLY A 127 -17.08 7.61 -31.96
N ALA A 128 -15.83 7.86 -32.34
CA ALA A 128 -14.77 8.21 -31.40
C ALA A 128 -15.16 9.54 -30.71
N ARG A 129 -16.04 9.45 -29.70
CA ARG A 129 -16.04 10.47 -28.65
C ARG A 129 -14.65 10.38 -28.05
N ALA A 130 -13.89 11.45 -28.15
CA ALA A 130 -12.65 11.62 -27.40
C ALA A 130 -13.03 11.30 -25.94
N GLU A 131 -12.67 10.09 -25.47
CA GLU A 131 -12.78 9.73 -24.07
C GLU A 131 -11.83 10.70 -23.38
N VAL A 132 -12.37 11.70 -22.71
CA VAL A 132 -11.61 12.61 -21.89
C VAL A 132 -10.97 11.72 -20.82
N ASP A 133 -9.65 11.57 -20.84
CA ASP A 133 -8.91 10.78 -19.87
C ASP A 133 -9.29 11.24 -18.46
N ARG A 134 -10.08 10.42 -17.80
CA ARG A 134 -10.55 10.66 -16.43
C ARG A 134 -9.54 10.06 -15.48
N GLU A 135 -8.60 10.87 -15.06
CA GLU A 135 -7.63 10.46 -14.05
C GLU A 135 -8.18 10.73 -12.65
N PRO A 136 -8.13 9.76 -11.74
CA PRO A 136 -8.45 10.00 -10.34
C PRO A 136 -7.50 11.02 -9.73
N GLY A 137 -7.96 11.73 -8.71
CA GLY A 137 -7.12 12.69 -7.99
C GLY A 137 -5.97 11.99 -7.28
N THR A 138 -4.83 12.66 -7.18
CA THR A 138 -3.68 12.15 -6.45
C THR A 138 -3.88 12.31 -4.95
N ASP A 139 -3.35 11.36 -4.18
CA ASP A 139 -3.33 11.44 -2.73
C ASP A 139 -2.36 12.53 -2.26
N LEU A 140 -2.63 13.05 -1.07
CA LEU A 140 -1.77 14.02 -0.39
C LEU A 140 -1.27 13.44 0.93
N GLU A 141 -0.02 13.72 1.28
CA GLU A 141 0.55 13.37 2.57
C GLU A 141 0.96 14.65 3.31
N TYR A 142 0.55 14.72 4.56
CA TYR A 142 0.86 15.83 5.46
C TYR A 142 1.43 15.31 6.77
N GLN A 143 2.58 15.83 7.19
CA GLN A 143 3.17 15.52 8.47
C GLN A 143 2.65 16.49 9.53
N VAL A 144 2.30 15.96 10.70
CA VAL A 144 1.73 16.73 11.81
C VAL A 144 2.39 16.33 13.11
N ASP A 145 2.98 17.32 13.77
CA ASP A 145 3.55 17.16 15.11
C ASP A 145 2.44 17.20 16.15
N ILE A 146 2.39 16.21 17.03
CA ILE A 146 1.43 16.09 18.10
C ILE A 146 2.13 15.86 19.43
N GLY A 147 1.60 16.47 20.49
CA GLY A 147 2.10 16.24 21.83
C GLY A 147 1.83 14.80 22.31
N PHE A 148 2.67 14.32 23.22
CA PHE A 148 2.52 12.96 23.80
C PHE A 148 1.09 12.72 24.34
N TRP A 149 0.55 13.62 25.14
CA TRP A 149 -0.79 13.47 25.72
C TRP A 149 -1.92 13.50 24.70
N GLU A 150 -1.76 14.28 23.64
CA GLU A 150 -2.71 14.30 22.53
C GLU A 150 -2.70 12.97 21.77
N ALA A 151 -1.51 12.40 21.55
CA ALA A 151 -1.37 11.09 20.93
C ALA A 151 -2.00 9.98 21.79
N MET A 152 -1.89 10.07 23.13
CA MET A 152 -2.46 9.07 24.04
C MET A 152 -3.99 9.15 24.14
N ARG A 153 -4.55 10.36 24.18
CA ARG A 153 -5.99 10.59 24.38
C ARG A 153 -6.78 10.73 23.08
N GLY A 154 -6.07 10.96 21.98
CA GLY A 154 -6.66 11.41 20.73
C GLY A 154 -6.97 12.91 20.75
N THR A 155 -7.01 13.50 19.58
CA THR A 155 -7.25 14.94 19.43
C THR A 155 -7.93 15.25 18.10
N VAL A 156 -8.50 16.45 17.99
CA VAL A 156 -8.98 17.01 16.73
C VAL A 156 -8.12 18.22 16.41
N ARG A 157 -7.42 18.17 15.27
CA ARG A 157 -6.54 19.25 14.80
C ARG A 157 -7.11 19.92 13.57
N LYS A 158 -7.06 21.23 13.53
CA LYS A 158 -7.37 22.02 12.33
C LYS A 158 -6.12 22.13 11.48
N LEU A 159 -6.19 21.61 10.27
CA LEU A 159 -5.09 21.64 9.31
C LEU A 159 -5.50 22.43 8.08
N THR A 160 -4.68 23.37 7.67
CA THR A 160 -4.85 24.08 6.40
C THR A 160 -4.03 23.36 5.34
N VAL A 161 -4.72 22.71 4.40
CA VAL A 161 -4.13 21.90 3.33
C VAL A 161 -4.32 22.63 2.01
N ALA A 162 -3.22 22.86 1.29
CA ALA A 162 -3.28 23.36 -0.08
C ALA A 162 -3.51 22.18 -1.03
N ARG A 163 -4.66 22.15 -1.70
CA ARG A 163 -5.02 21.08 -2.63
C ARG A 163 -5.64 21.62 -3.92
N LEU A 164 -5.65 20.79 -4.94
CA LEU A 164 -6.40 21.06 -6.15
C LEU A 164 -7.87 20.69 -5.91
N GLU A 165 -8.76 21.66 -6.04
CA GLU A 165 -10.21 21.46 -5.99
C GLU A 165 -10.82 21.55 -7.39
N THR A 166 -11.93 20.87 -7.57
CA THR A 166 -12.71 20.97 -8.82
C THR A 166 -13.13 22.42 -9.04
N CYS A 167 -12.85 22.96 -10.23
CA CYS A 167 -13.22 24.32 -10.58
C CYS A 167 -14.73 24.50 -10.52
N SER A 168 -15.21 25.42 -9.70
CA SER A 168 -16.64 25.70 -9.51
C SER A 168 -17.35 26.22 -10.76
N THR A 169 -16.59 26.81 -11.70
CA THR A 169 -17.15 27.42 -12.93
C THR A 169 -17.38 26.39 -14.04
N CYS A 170 -16.46 25.44 -14.22
CA CYS A 170 -16.57 24.44 -15.28
C CYS A 170 -16.83 23.01 -14.74
N HIS A 171 -16.95 22.84 -13.42
CA HIS A 171 -17.23 21.55 -12.77
C HIS A 171 -16.26 20.41 -13.21
N GLY A 172 -14.99 20.76 -13.39
CA GLY A 172 -13.96 19.79 -13.75
C GLY A 172 -13.76 19.58 -15.26
N THR A 173 -14.60 20.15 -16.13
CA THR A 173 -14.51 19.94 -17.58
C THR A 173 -13.40 20.74 -18.26
N GLY A 174 -12.86 21.78 -17.61
CA GLY A 174 -11.88 22.69 -18.20
C GLY A 174 -12.43 23.65 -19.26
N SER A 175 -13.69 23.47 -19.66
CA SER A 175 -14.36 24.27 -20.70
C SER A 175 -15.70 24.82 -20.23
N ILE A 176 -16.13 25.93 -20.84
CA ILE A 176 -17.39 26.62 -20.51
C ILE A 176 -18.26 26.71 -21.78
N GLY A 177 -19.54 26.42 -21.61
CA GLY A 177 -20.52 26.53 -22.68
C GLY A 177 -20.39 25.45 -23.76
N GLN A 178 -21.09 25.66 -24.89
CA GLN A 178 -21.05 24.72 -26.01
C GLN A 178 -19.76 24.90 -26.84
N PRO A 179 -19.09 23.82 -27.26
CA PRO A 179 -17.95 23.88 -28.14
C PRO A 179 -18.30 24.55 -29.47
N GLN A 180 -17.53 25.53 -29.91
CA GLN A 180 -17.72 26.22 -31.17
C GLN A 180 -17.28 25.35 -32.36
N VAL A 181 -17.96 25.45 -33.48
CA VAL A 181 -17.59 24.77 -34.72
C VAL A 181 -16.22 25.32 -35.19
N CYS A 182 -15.29 24.41 -35.50
CA CYS A 182 -13.96 24.82 -35.97
C CYS A 182 -14.06 25.53 -37.30
N SER A 183 -13.62 26.80 -37.37
CA SER A 183 -13.66 27.65 -38.57
C SER A 183 -12.74 27.17 -39.71
N VAL A 184 -11.73 26.31 -39.41
CA VAL A 184 -10.77 25.81 -40.41
C VAL A 184 -11.33 24.62 -41.17
N CYS A 185 -12.00 23.70 -40.49
CA CYS A 185 -12.55 22.50 -41.11
C CYS A 185 -14.10 22.52 -41.24
N GLY A 186 -14.73 23.59 -40.83
CA GLY A 186 -16.22 23.69 -40.88
C GLY A 186 -16.97 22.62 -40.10
N GLY A 187 -16.32 22.02 -39.07
CA GLY A 187 -16.94 20.95 -38.25
C GLY A 187 -16.59 19.51 -38.69
N THR A 188 -15.91 19.33 -39.85
CA THR A 188 -15.56 17.99 -40.37
C THR A 188 -14.42 17.29 -39.63
N GLY A 189 -13.58 18.02 -38.90
CA GLY A 189 -12.38 17.48 -38.24
C GLY A 189 -11.21 17.23 -39.18
N GLN A 190 -11.43 17.33 -40.50
CA GLN A 190 -10.41 17.08 -41.53
C GLN A 190 -10.31 18.25 -42.49
N VAL A 191 -9.11 18.47 -43.02
CA VAL A 191 -8.82 19.46 -44.06
C VAL A 191 -8.30 18.73 -45.28
N THR A 192 -8.93 18.96 -46.44
CA THR A 192 -8.50 18.37 -47.70
C THR A 192 -7.38 19.20 -48.27
N GLN A 193 -6.21 18.64 -48.45
CA GLN A 193 -5.07 19.24 -49.15
C GLN A 193 -4.90 18.57 -50.50
N THR A 194 -4.86 19.36 -51.56
CA THR A 194 -4.66 18.85 -52.92
C THR A 194 -3.21 19.08 -53.33
N SER A 195 -2.51 18.01 -53.70
CA SER A 195 -1.18 18.10 -54.28
C SER A 195 -1.20 17.43 -55.66
N GLY A 196 -1.17 18.26 -56.72
CA GLY A 196 -1.35 17.79 -58.08
C GLY A 196 -2.73 17.18 -58.33
N LYS A 197 -2.78 15.92 -58.77
CA LYS A 197 -4.04 15.16 -59.01
C LYS A 197 -4.54 14.40 -57.81
N MET A 198 -3.80 14.41 -56.69
CA MET A 198 -4.16 13.64 -55.46
C MET A 198 -4.79 14.56 -54.41
N ARG A 199 -5.83 14.06 -53.74
CA ARG A 199 -6.48 14.70 -52.61
C ARG A 199 -6.18 13.91 -51.35
N PHE A 200 -5.61 14.57 -50.35
CA PHE A 200 -5.30 13.96 -49.03
C PHE A 200 -6.22 14.59 -47.98
N ASN A 201 -6.88 13.76 -47.19
CA ASN A 201 -7.62 14.20 -46.03
C ASN A 201 -6.67 14.18 -44.82
N LEU A 202 -6.26 15.33 -44.35
CA LEU A 202 -5.41 15.51 -43.18
C LEU A 202 -6.25 15.90 -41.99
N THR A 203 -5.87 15.39 -40.81
CA THR A 203 -6.47 15.82 -39.54
C THR A 203 -6.31 17.33 -39.37
N CYS A 204 -7.39 18.03 -39.08
CA CYS A 204 -7.37 19.47 -38.86
C CYS A 204 -6.51 19.80 -37.64
N THR A 205 -5.39 20.53 -37.85
CA THR A 205 -4.42 20.88 -36.80
C THR A 205 -5.00 21.80 -35.73
N ARG A 206 -6.04 22.59 -36.06
CA ARG A 206 -6.66 23.54 -35.13
C ARG A 206 -7.58 22.87 -34.12
N CYS A 207 -8.31 21.86 -34.51
CA CYS A 207 -9.25 21.15 -33.62
C CYS A 207 -8.79 19.74 -33.26
N GLY A 208 -7.63 19.29 -33.72
CA GLY A 208 -7.10 17.95 -33.47
C GLY A 208 -8.02 16.82 -33.98
N GLY A 209 -8.81 17.06 -35.01
CA GLY A 209 -9.73 16.06 -35.57
C GLY A 209 -11.15 16.08 -34.97
N THR A 210 -11.39 16.84 -33.90
CA THR A 210 -12.71 16.85 -33.20
C THR A 210 -13.80 17.65 -33.94
N GLY A 211 -13.45 18.48 -34.91
CA GLY A 211 -14.37 19.38 -35.61
C GLY A 211 -14.87 20.56 -34.77
N ARG A 212 -14.61 20.56 -33.47
CA ARG A 212 -15.11 21.56 -32.53
C ARG A 212 -13.98 22.08 -31.65
N ILE A 213 -14.07 23.35 -31.23
CA ILE A 213 -13.09 24.01 -30.35
C ILE A 213 -13.79 24.34 -29.04
N PRO A 214 -13.37 23.75 -27.90
CA PRO A 214 -13.95 24.07 -26.60
C PRO A 214 -13.56 25.48 -26.17
N THR A 215 -14.47 26.22 -25.56
CA THR A 215 -14.16 27.50 -24.92
C THR A 215 -13.48 27.24 -23.58
N ILE A 216 -12.22 27.58 -23.48
CA ILE A 216 -11.40 27.34 -22.27
C ILE A 216 -11.97 28.13 -21.08
N CYS A 217 -12.10 27.47 -19.94
CA CYS A 217 -12.49 28.10 -18.69
C CYS A 217 -11.40 29.05 -18.20
N ARG A 218 -11.73 30.36 -18.12
CA ARG A 218 -10.76 31.38 -17.70
C ARG A 218 -10.33 31.27 -16.24
N VAL A 219 -11.12 30.63 -15.38
CA VAL A 219 -10.83 30.48 -13.95
C VAL A 219 -9.75 29.44 -13.70
N CYS A 220 -9.79 28.33 -14.42
CA CYS A 220 -8.84 27.23 -14.26
C CYS A 220 -7.85 27.10 -15.43
N GLY A 221 -7.91 27.98 -16.44
CA GLY A 221 -7.03 27.93 -17.61
C GLY A 221 -7.18 26.66 -18.46
N GLY A 222 -8.27 25.91 -18.32
CA GLY A 222 -8.50 24.65 -19.03
C GLY A 222 -8.22 23.39 -18.22
N GLU A 223 -7.58 23.49 -17.06
CA GLU A 223 -7.22 22.34 -16.23
C GLU A 223 -8.39 21.66 -15.51
N GLY A 224 -9.53 22.34 -15.42
CA GLY A 224 -10.70 21.84 -14.66
C GLY A 224 -10.54 21.89 -13.14
N ARG A 225 -9.37 22.27 -12.64
CA ARG A 225 -9.01 22.30 -11.21
C ARG A 225 -8.37 23.64 -10.86
N VAL A 226 -8.53 24.05 -9.60
CA VAL A 226 -7.93 25.26 -9.05
C VAL A 226 -7.26 24.95 -7.71
N ARG A 227 -6.10 25.54 -7.46
CA ARG A 227 -5.42 25.39 -6.18
C ARG A 227 -6.13 26.25 -5.13
N ARG A 228 -6.53 25.62 -4.03
CA ARG A 228 -7.17 26.27 -2.90
C ARG A 228 -6.61 25.75 -1.59
N ALA A 229 -6.48 26.64 -0.61
CA ALA A 229 -6.20 26.26 0.77
C ALA A 229 -7.54 25.98 1.47
N ASP A 230 -7.72 24.76 1.94
CA ASP A 230 -8.90 24.31 2.67
C ASP A 230 -8.52 23.98 4.12
N THR A 231 -9.34 24.42 5.07
CA THR A 231 -9.12 24.12 6.50
C THR A 231 -10.00 22.96 6.89
N LEU A 232 -9.36 21.87 7.30
CA LEU A 232 -10.01 20.61 7.63
C LEU A 232 -9.84 20.29 9.11
N ASP A 233 -10.90 19.84 9.76
CA ASP A 233 -10.85 19.26 11.09
C ASP A 233 -10.51 17.77 10.95
N VAL A 234 -9.29 17.39 11.37
CA VAL A 234 -8.81 16.02 11.33
C VAL A 234 -8.84 15.40 12.71
N ARG A 235 -9.59 14.30 12.84
CA ARG A 235 -9.64 13.53 14.07
C ARG A 235 -8.51 12.51 14.10
N ILE A 236 -7.59 12.68 15.04
CA ILE A 236 -6.49 11.75 15.31
C ILE A 236 -6.93 10.81 16.42
N PRO A 237 -6.98 9.49 16.19
CA PRO A 237 -7.42 8.53 17.22
C PRO A 237 -6.41 8.43 18.37
N ALA A 238 -6.89 7.97 19.53
CA ALA A 238 -6.04 7.69 20.67
C ALA A 238 -5.09 6.51 20.37
N GLY A 239 -3.85 6.62 20.86
CA GLY A 239 -2.85 5.56 20.73
C GLY A 239 -1.98 5.63 19.47
N VAL A 240 -2.11 6.67 18.63
CA VAL A 240 -1.23 6.84 17.47
C VAL A 240 0.24 6.93 17.86
N ALA A 241 1.12 6.41 17.01
CA ALA A 241 2.58 6.47 17.19
C ALA A 241 3.19 7.39 16.13
N THR A 242 4.45 7.74 16.30
CA THR A 242 5.25 8.37 15.24
C THR A 242 5.24 7.48 14.00
N GLY A 243 4.99 8.08 12.83
CA GLY A 243 4.84 7.39 11.56
C GLY A 243 3.45 6.75 11.32
N SER A 244 2.49 6.91 12.22
CA SER A 244 1.12 6.43 11.98
C SER A 244 0.45 7.24 10.89
N ARG A 245 -0.20 6.56 9.92
CA ARG A 245 -0.92 7.17 8.81
C ARG A 245 -2.43 7.20 9.12
N VAL A 246 -3.00 8.39 9.25
CA VAL A 246 -4.44 8.60 9.42
C VAL A 246 -5.04 9.02 8.08
N ARG A 247 -5.90 8.19 7.51
CA ARG A 247 -6.56 8.45 6.23
C ARG A 247 -7.80 9.33 6.42
N VAL A 248 -7.88 10.38 5.64
CA VAL A 248 -9.07 11.24 5.51
C VAL A 248 -9.59 11.10 4.08
N PRO A 249 -10.66 10.31 3.85
CA PRO A 249 -11.11 9.95 2.52
C PRO A 249 -11.62 11.16 1.74
N GLY A 250 -11.30 11.20 0.43
CA GLY A 250 -11.75 12.23 -0.51
C GLY A 250 -11.24 13.64 -0.24
N ARG A 251 -10.16 13.79 0.54
CA ARG A 251 -9.55 15.10 0.86
C ARG A 251 -8.19 15.32 0.22
N GLY A 252 -7.81 14.47 -0.74
CA GLY A 252 -6.67 14.68 -1.63
C GLY A 252 -6.96 15.68 -2.75
N ASN A 253 -6.18 15.64 -3.81
CA ASN A 253 -6.40 16.46 -5.00
C ASN A 253 -7.62 16.00 -5.78
N ALA A 254 -8.33 16.92 -6.41
CA ALA A 254 -9.42 16.59 -7.33
C ALA A 254 -8.91 15.85 -8.57
N GLY A 255 -9.67 14.88 -9.05
CA GLY A 255 -9.44 14.22 -10.33
C GLY A 255 -9.77 15.11 -11.53
N THR A 256 -9.37 14.67 -12.71
CA THR A 256 -9.70 15.33 -13.99
C THR A 256 -11.09 14.92 -14.50
N ALA A 257 -11.74 15.78 -15.24
CA ALA A 257 -13.01 15.49 -15.93
C ALA A 257 -14.09 14.85 -15.05
N GLY A 258 -14.19 15.24 -13.78
CA GLY A 258 -15.17 14.71 -12.82
C GLY A 258 -14.80 13.34 -12.23
N ALA A 259 -13.55 12.90 -12.37
CA ALA A 259 -13.05 11.72 -11.67
C ALA A 259 -13.02 11.95 -10.15
N PRO A 260 -13.08 10.89 -9.33
CA PRO A 260 -13.08 11.01 -7.88
C PRO A 260 -11.79 11.66 -7.36
N PRO A 261 -11.86 12.43 -6.27
CA PRO A 261 -10.67 12.96 -5.61
C PRO A 261 -9.87 11.85 -4.95
N GLY A 262 -8.58 12.09 -4.75
CA GLY A 262 -7.71 11.27 -3.93
C GLY A 262 -7.99 11.43 -2.44
N ASP A 263 -7.20 10.79 -1.60
CA ASP A 263 -7.27 10.83 -0.16
C ASP A 263 -6.18 11.73 0.45
N LEU A 264 -6.41 12.17 1.67
CA LEU A 264 -5.40 12.85 2.46
C LEU A 264 -4.90 11.90 3.55
N TYR A 265 -3.61 11.69 3.63
CA TYR A 265 -2.93 10.92 4.67
C TYR A 265 -2.19 11.88 5.61
N ILE A 266 -2.53 11.80 6.87
CA ILE A 266 -1.84 12.51 7.93
C ILE A 266 -0.82 11.56 8.55
N ILE A 267 0.45 11.92 8.47
CA ILE A 267 1.55 11.21 9.12
C ILE A 267 1.81 11.91 10.44
N THR A 268 1.59 11.22 11.55
CA THR A 268 1.79 11.79 12.88
C THR A 268 3.24 11.67 13.33
N ASP A 269 3.79 12.73 13.88
CA ASP A 269 5.04 12.72 14.62
C ASP A 269 4.77 13.06 16.10
N VAL A 270 5.03 12.10 16.99
CA VAL A 270 4.70 12.21 18.40
C VAL A 270 5.92 12.69 19.17
N GLN A 271 5.79 13.82 19.84
CA GLN A 271 6.86 14.38 20.69
C GLN A 271 7.18 13.41 21.84
N PRO A 272 8.46 13.18 22.15
CA PRO A 272 8.85 12.35 23.28
C PRO A 272 8.42 12.98 24.61
N HIS A 273 8.12 12.13 25.58
CA HIS A 273 7.80 12.58 26.94
C HIS A 273 8.97 12.34 27.88
N PRO A 274 9.34 13.28 28.74
CA PRO A 274 10.53 13.15 29.60
C PRO A 274 10.42 12.01 30.63
N TYR A 275 9.22 11.59 30.96
CA TYR A 275 8.93 10.60 31.99
C TYR A 275 8.49 9.24 31.46
N PHE A 276 7.82 9.19 30.31
CA PHE A 276 7.32 7.95 29.71
C PHE A 276 8.08 7.64 28.43
N ASP A 277 8.68 6.45 28.36
CA ASP A 277 9.24 5.88 27.15
C ASP A 277 8.23 4.89 26.57
N ARG A 278 7.86 5.08 25.30
CA ARG A 278 6.87 4.25 24.63
C ARG A 278 7.56 3.18 23.78
N ARG A 279 7.18 1.93 23.97
CA ARG A 279 7.63 0.79 23.14
C ARG A 279 6.40 -0.01 22.65
N GLY A 280 5.97 0.26 21.42
CA GLY A 280 4.74 -0.30 20.91
C GLY A 280 3.50 0.24 21.64
N ASP A 281 2.72 -0.65 22.26
CA ASP A 281 1.56 -0.28 23.09
C ASP A 281 1.94 -0.17 24.59
N ASP A 282 3.14 -0.58 24.96
CA ASP A 282 3.60 -0.53 26.35
C ASP A 282 4.33 0.78 26.65
N LEU A 283 4.26 1.19 27.92
CA LEU A 283 4.97 2.32 28.46
C LEU A 283 6.02 1.88 29.48
N TYR A 284 7.13 2.56 29.51
CA TYR A 284 8.21 2.35 30.45
C TYR A 284 8.48 3.65 31.21
N THR A 285 8.70 3.55 32.50
CA THR A 285 9.04 4.68 33.35
C THR A 285 9.98 4.25 34.45
N VAL A 286 10.82 5.16 34.89
CA VAL A 286 11.75 4.93 36.01
C VAL A 286 11.21 5.68 37.24
N VAL A 287 11.05 4.96 38.33
CA VAL A 287 10.57 5.52 39.61
C VAL A 287 11.64 5.33 40.67
N PRO A 288 12.11 6.44 41.27
CA PRO A 288 13.04 6.35 42.39
C PRO A 288 12.31 5.89 43.65
N ILE A 289 12.93 4.93 44.36
CA ILE A 289 12.48 4.42 45.66
C ILE A 289 13.62 4.50 46.68
N THR A 290 13.30 4.60 47.95
CA THR A 290 14.31 4.59 49.02
C THR A 290 14.81 3.16 49.32
N VAL A 291 15.97 3.06 49.93
CA VAL A 291 16.52 1.77 50.39
C VAL A 291 15.54 1.06 51.33
N THR A 292 14.88 1.80 52.21
CA THR A 292 13.91 1.24 53.17
C THR A 292 12.67 0.69 52.47
N GLU A 293 12.15 1.38 51.46
CA GLU A 293 11.02 0.90 50.66
C GLU A 293 11.39 -0.35 49.83
N ALA A 294 12.61 -0.39 49.32
CA ALA A 294 13.13 -1.54 48.59
C ALA A 294 13.31 -2.77 49.50
N SER A 295 13.85 -2.56 50.71
CA SER A 295 14.13 -3.66 51.64
C SER A 295 12.90 -4.20 52.35
N LEU A 296 12.03 -3.32 52.84
CA LEU A 296 10.86 -3.69 53.66
C LEU A 296 9.60 -3.91 52.80
N GLY A 297 9.64 -3.46 51.55
CA GLY A 297 8.46 -3.36 50.72
C GLY A 297 7.60 -2.15 51.07
N ALA A 298 6.90 -1.62 50.08
CA ALA A 298 6.07 -0.42 50.23
C ALA A 298 4.90 -0.40 49.24
N LYS A 299 3.95 0.46 49.48
CA LYS A 299 2.97 0.88 48.49
C LYS A 299 3.30 2.30 48.07
N ILE A 300 3.68 2.48 46.82
CA ILE A 300 4.05 3.78 46.28
C ILE A 300 3.05 4.25 45.25
N GLU A 301 2.86 5.55 45.12
CA GLU A 301 2.07 6.12 44.05
C GLU A 301 2.96 6.35 42.82
N VAL A 302 2.50 5.87 41.66
CA VAL A 302 3.16 6.08 40.37
C VAL A 302 2.23 6.79 39.40
N PRO A 303 2.73 7.73 38.59
CA PRO A 303 1.94 8.38 37.58
C PRO A 303 1.65 7.41 36.41
N THR A 304 0.41 7.49 35.92
CA THR A 304 -0.07 6.73 34.77
C THR A 304 -0.75 7.66 33.79
N LEU A 305 -1.15 7.18 32.62
CA LEU A 305 -1.93 7.96 31.65
C LEU A 305 -3.28 8.46 32.20
N ASP A 306 -3.85 7.74 33.13
CA ASP A 306 -5.18 8.04 33.72
C ASP A 306 -5.10 8.79 35.05
N GLY A 307 -3.89 9.08 35.53
CA GLY A 307 -3.67 9.73 36.83
C GLY A 307 -2.68 8.93 37.69
N ARG A 308 -2.94 8.79 38.99
CA ARG A 308 -2.08 8.08 39.93
C ARG A 308 -2.55 6.64 40.12
N ALA A 309 -1.63 5.70 40.22
CA ALA A 309 -1.90 4.31 40.58
C ALA A 309 -1.01 3.87 41.74
N LEU A 310 -1.55 3.01 42.61
CA LEU A 310 -0.76 2.41 43.69
C LEU A 310 -0.03 1.18 43.16
N LEU A 311 1.30 1.22 43.28
CA LEU A 311 2.20 0.09 42.96
C LEU A 311 2.68 -0.53 44.27
N ARG A 312 2.54 -1.86 44.39
CA ARG A 312 3.09 -2.60 45.52
C ARG A 312 4.50 -3.05 45.19
N VAL A 313 5.46 -2.53 45.93
CA VAL A 313 6.87 -2.95 45.89
C VAL A 313 7.05 -4.14 46.83
N PRO A 314 7.50 -5.31 46.38
CA PRO A 314 7.80 -6.44 47.23
C PRO A 314 9.01 -6.13 48.14
N PRO A 315 9.11 -6.74 49.34
CA PRO A 315 10.33 -6.66 50.14
C PRO A 315 11.49 -7.37 49.42
N GLY A 316 12.72 -6.83 49.59
CA GLY A 316 13.89 -7.35 48.91
C GLY A 316 13.98 -7.01 47.41
N THR A 317 13.38 -5.90 46.99
CA THR A 317 13.40 -5.43 45.61
C THR A 317 14.76 -4.82 45.24
N ASN A 318 15.40 -5.32 44.18
CA ASN A 318 16.64 -4.80 43.67
C ASN A 318 16.43 -3.57 42.74
N SER A 319 17.48 -2.72 42.67
CA SER A 319 17.50 -1.62 41.69
C SER A 319 17.52 -2.18 40.27
N GLY A 320 16.70 -1.57 39.37
CA GLY A 320 16.52 -2.02 38.00
C GLY A 320 15.42 -3.09 37.85
N GLN A 321 14.80 -3.54 38.94
CA GLN A 321 13.67 -4.45 38.86
C GLN A 321 12.46 -3.79 38.22
N LYS A 322 11.81 -4.50 37.27
CA LYS A 322 10.64 -3.99 36.55
C LYS A 322 9.37 -4.61 37.09
N LEU A 323 8.45 -3.77 37.49
CA LEU A 323 7.11 -4.15 37.92
C LEU A 323 6.08 -3.75 36.87
N ARG A 324 5.11 -4.62 36.58
CA ARG A 324 4.11 -4.45 35.54
C ARG A 324 2.77 -4.02 36.12
N LEU A 325 2.25 -2.92 35.65
CA LEU A 325 0.88 -2.49 35.86
C LEU A 325 0.06 -2.78 34.60
N ARG A 326 -0.86 -3.73 34.71
CA ARG A 326 -1.70 -4.19 33.58
C ARG A 326 -2.66 -3.10 33.13
N ASP A 327 -2.92 -3.02 31.82
CA ASP A 327 -3.89 -2.12 31.18
C ASP A 327 -3.64 -0.60 31.48
N LYS A 328 -2.40 -0.25 31.85
CA LYS A 328 -1.99 1.16 32.11
C LYS A 328 -1.08 1.75 31.05
N GLY A 329 -0.90 1.03 29.94
CA GLY A 329 -0.18 1.48 28.76
C GLY A 329 -1.04 2.25 27.77
N VAL A 330 -0.56 2.32 26.52
CA VAL A 330 -1.16 3.05 25.41
C VAL A 330 -2.42 2.33 24.90
N PRO A 331 -3.51 3.07 24.60
CA PRO A 331 -4.66 2.49 23.93
C PRO A 331 -4.29 1.92 22.55
N ASN A 332 -4.77 0.73 22.22
CA ASN A 332 -4.52 0.12 20.92
C ASN A 332 -5.45 0.71 19.86
N VAL A 333 -4.88 1.29 18.78
CA VAL A 333 -5.65 1.94 17.70
C VAL A 333 -6.53 0.93 16.93
N ARG A 334 -6.09 -0.33 16.81
CA ARG A 334 -6.77 -1.37 16.01
C ARG A 334 -7.82 -2.14 16.80
N SER A 335 -7.64 -2.22 18.12
CA SER A 335 -8.50 -3.01 19.00
C SER A 335 -9.10 -2.11 20.07
N ALA A 336 -10.31 -1.62 19.83
CA ALA A 336 -11.01 -0.77 20.79
C ALA A 336 -11.13 -1.45 22.17
N GLY A 337 -10.78 -0.72 23.21
CA GLY A 337 -10.85 -1.20 24.60
C GLY A 337 -9.62 -1.99 25.08
N LYS A 338 -8.68 -2.35 24.21
CA LYS A 338 -7.41 -2.95 24.65
C LYS A 338 -6.37 -1.85 24.88
N ARG A 339 -5.55 -2.06 25.90
CA ARG A 339 -4.42 -1.20 26.24
C ARG A 339 -3.18 -2.07 26.44
N GLY A 340 -2.02 -1.48 26.24
CA GLY A 340 -0.76 -2.07 26.69
C GLY A 340 -0.58 -1.95 28.20
N ASP A 341 0.59 -2.30 28.67
CA ASP A 341 0.95 -2.29 30.08
C ASP A 341 1.91 -1.14 30.39
N LEU A 342 1.98 -0.76 31.67
CA LEU A 342 3.00 0.17 32.16
C LEU A 342 4.06 -0.63 32.95
N TYR A 343 5.28 -0.60 32.48
CA TYR A 343 6.44 -1.16 33.14
C TYR A 343 7.16 -0.10 33.94
N VAL A 344 7.18 -0.27 35.24
CA VAL A 344 7.84 0.61 36.19
C VAL A 344 9.16 0.00 36.60
N GLU A 345 10.26 0.61 36.19
CA GLU A 345 11.61 0.23 36.60
C GLU A 345 11.93 0.98 37.91
N LEU A 346 12.23 0.22 38.94
CA LEU A 346 12.52 0.77 40.25
C LEU A 346 14.02 1.11 40.38
N GLN A 347 14.30 2.35 40.67
CA GLN A 347 15.67 2.82 40.91
C GLN A 347 15.85 3.11 42.39
N VAL A 348 16.67 2.32 43.06
CA VAL A 348 16.97 2.53 44.49
C VAL A 348 17.89 3.73 44.64
N VAL A 349 17.44 4.72 45.38
CA VAL A 349 18.20 5.94 45.66
C VAL A 349 18.74 5.87 47.09
N VAL A 350 20.06 6.00 47.21
CA VAL A 350 20.74 5.99 48.52
C VAL A 350 20.53 7.36 49.19
N PRO A 351 20.10 7.40 50.45
CA PRO A 351 19.93 8.63 51.17
C PRO A 351 21.28 9.34 51.38
N LYS A 352 21.28 10.66 51.25
CA LYS A 352 22.48 11.45 51.65
C LYS A 352 22.52 11.49 53.15
N PRO A 353 23.51 10.86 53.83
CA PRO A 353 23.59 10.82 55.29
C PRO A 353 24.04 12.17 55.84
N VAL A 354 23.05 13.06 56.12
CA VAL A 354 23.31 14.36 56.70
C VAL A 354 23.35 14.29 58.23
N ASP A 355 22.62 13.29 58.83
CA ASP A 355 22.51 13.11 60.28
C ASP A 355 23.41 11.97 60.78
N GLU A 356 24.08 12.19 61.96
CA GLU A 356 24.92 11.21 62.63
C GLU A 356 24.12 9.93 63.01
N ARG A 357 22.87 10.08 63.35
CA ARG A 357 21.99 8.93 63.64
C ARG A 357 21.80 8.03 62.44
N VAL A 358 21.57 8.59 61.25
CA VAL A 358 21.45 7.84 60.00
C VAL A 358 22.74 7.11 59.69
N ARG A 359 23.88 7.77 59.89
CA ARG A 359 25.21 7.11 59.70
C ARG A 359 25.42 5.91 60.62
N ASN A 360 25.01 6.07 61.90
CA ASN A 360 25.15 4.98 62.86
C ASN A 360 24.24 3.82 62.55
N MET A 361 22.97 4.05 62.12
CA MET A 361 22.07 3.00 61.67
C MET A 361 22.62 2.26 60.42
N LEU A 362 23.19 2.98 59.47
CA LEU A 362 23.80 2.37 58.28
C LEU A 362 25.04 1.53 58.65
N ARG A 363 25.85 1.96 59.66
CA ARG A 363 27.00 1.18 60.17
C ARG A 363 26.53 -0.10 60.89
N GLU A 364 25.40 -0.03 61.60
CA GLU A 364 24.82 -1.22 62.23
C GLU A 364 24.25 -2.18 61.21
N LEU A 365 23.55 -1.66 60.20
CA LEU A 365 23.06 -2.48 59.08
C LEU A 365 24.22 -3.20 58.38
N ALA A 366 25.31 -2.51 58.09
CA ALA A 366 26.51 -3.09 57.45
C ALA A 366 27.17 -4.20 58.25
N LYS A 367 26.96 -4.24 59.56
CA LYS A 367 27.45 -5.35 60.43
C LYS A 367 26.56 -6.58 60.38
N LEU A 368 25.28 -6.37 60.10
CA LEU A 368 24.29 -7.44 59.99
C LEU A 368 24.22 -8.06 58.61
N ASP A 369 24.50 -7.24 57.58
CA ASP A 369 24.57 -7.68 56.19
C ASP A 369 25.96 -8.24 55.87
N THR A 370 26.06 -9.56 55.94
CA THR A 370 27.30 -10.29 55.73
C THR A 370 27.47 -10.84 54.32
N GLU A 371 26.47 -10.69 53.45
CA GLU A 371 26.52 -11.15 52.09
C GLU A 371 27.31 -10.17 51.20
N ASP A 372 28.37 -10.68 50.56
CA ASP A 372 29.09 -9.90 49.53
C ASP A 372 28.42 -10.06 48.18
N PRO A 373 27.73 -9.03 47.63
CA PRO A 373 27.04 -9.10 46.33
C PRO A 373 28.02 -9.28 45.16
N ARG A 374 29.32 -9.16 45.38
CA ARG A 374 30.38 -9.33 44.37
C ARG A 374 30.99 -10.72 44.37
N ARG A 375 30.62 -11.62 45.28
CA ARG A 375 31.19 -12.96 45.45
C ARG A 375 31.39 -13.73 44.14
N ASP A 376 30.34 -13.69 43.26
CA ASP A 376 30.33 -14.44 42.02
C ASP A 376 30.89 -13.65 40.82
N LEU A 377 31.29 -12.39 41.01
CA LEU A 377 31.67 -11.52 39.92
C LEU A 377 32.96 -11.97 39.25
N PHE A 378 33.92 -12.37 40.06
CA PHE A 378 35.22 -12.87 39.57
C PHE A 378 35.10 -14.22 38.90
N THR A 379 34.26 -15.11 39.42
CA THR A 379 34.03 -16.44 38.85
C THR A 379 33.33 -16.33 37.47
N ARG A 380 32.43 -15.37 37.29
CA ARG A 380 31.75 -15.12 36.00
C ARG A 380 32.60 -14.35 35.00
N ALA A 381 33.57 -13.57 35.44
CA ALA A 381 34.43 -12.78 34.57
C ALA A 381 35.65 -13.55 34.04
N THR A 382 36.03 -14.68 34.70
CA THR A 382 37.20 -15.49 34.34
C THR A 382 36.85 -16.85 33.72
N GLY A 383 35.56 -17.16 33.54
CA GLY A 383 35.04 -18.43 32.97
C GLY A 383 34.71 -18.33 31.46
#